data_852dbfde6cbe03b67fe9609e25c8d8fc
#
_entry.id   852dbfde6cbe03b67fe9609e25c8d8fc
#
_cell.length_a   1.000
_cell.length_b   1.000
_cell.length_c   1.000
_cell.angle_alpha   90.00
_cell.angle_beta   90.00
_cell.angle_gamma   90.00
#
_symmetry.space_group_name_H-M   'P 1'
#
loop_
_entity.id
_entity.type
_entity.pdbx_description
1 polymer ?
#
loop_
_entity_poly.entity_id
_entity_poly.type
_entity_poly.pdbx_seq_one_letter_code
_entity_poly.pdbx_strand_id
1 'polypeptide(L)'
;MVIDERGPKHIGIIMDGNRRWAKARGLEPTEGHKAGVETVKNIVKYAYDIGLEYLTLYAFSTENWKRSSVEVNLLMKLFEKFTDELLNGNEKREVRFRVYGDITAFSPKIQDNIRKLEEKSKNNKKMTLGICLNYGGRDELLNATKNIVQDVIDGKLQKEDITKDTISSYLYTKDIPDPDLIIRTSNEYRLSNFLTWQSTYSELYFPENVMWPDFDELQMDKAIEEYIKRNRRFGGN
;
A
#
# COMPACT_ATOMS: atom_id res chain seq x y z
N MET A 1 20.58 1.87 6.83
CA MET A 1 19.93 2.20 8.14
C MET A 1 19.38 0.92 8.76
N VAL A 2 19.17 0.86 10.08
CA VAL A 2 18.34 -0.15 10.76
C VAL A 2 17.33 0.64 11.59
N ILE A 3 16.03 0.28 11.49
CA ILE A 3 14.98 0.97 12.25
C ILE A 3 15.10 0.59 13.73
N ASP A 4 15.17 1.59 14.59
CA ASP A 4 15.13 1.45 16.05
C ASP A 4 13.72 1.73 16.60
N GLU A 5 13.56 1.71 17.94
CA GLU A 5 12.27 1.91 18.62
C GLU A 5 11.57 3.26 18.32
N ARG A 6 12.32 4.26 17.83
CA ARG A 6 11.80 5.59 17.47
C ARG A 6 11.32 5.65 16.03
N GLY A 7 11.70 4.68 15.21
CA GLY A 7 11.33 4.62 13.80
C GLY A 7 9.87 4.20 13.58
N PRO A 8 9.35 4.41 12.36
CA PRO A 8 8.00 3.98 12.01
C PRO A 8 7.95 2.45 11.95
N LYS A 9 6.88 1.85 12.46
CA LYS A 9 6.58 0.42 12.29
C LYS A 9 5.87 0.13 11.00
N HIS A 10 5.02 1.06 10.56
CA HIS A 10 4.24 0.94 9.34
C HIS A 10 4.43 2.16 8.44
N ILE A 11 4.90 1.93 7.22
CA ILE A 11 5.04 2.95 6.18
C ILE A 11 4.05 2.67 5.04
N GLY A 12 3.22 3.67 4.71
CA GLY A 12 2.39 3.68 3.52
C GLY A 12 3.07 4.49 2.40
N ILE A 13 3.07 4.00 1.15
CA ILE A 13 3.68 4.73 0.03
C ILE A 13 2.69 4.90 -1.13
N ILE A 14 2.49 6.14 -1.55
CA ILE A 14 1.77 6.51 -2.77
C ILE A 14 2.80 6.66 -3.89
N MET A 15 2.84 5.68 -4.78
CA MET A 15 3.83 5.50 -5.84
C MET A 15 3.50 6.36 -7.07
N ASP A 16 3.63 7.69 -6.94
CA ASP A 16 3.25 8.64 -7.99
C ASP A 16 4.45 9.08 -8.85
N GLY A 17 4.18 9.38 -10.12
CA GLY A 17 5.14 9.99 -11.03
C GLY A 17 5.64 9.12 -12.17
N ASN A 18 5.26 7.84 -12.29
CA ASN A 18 5.73 6.92 -13.33
C ASN A 18 5.64 7.52 -14.76
N ARG A 19 4.48 8.09 -15.11
CA ARG A 19 4.27 8.69 -16.45
C ARG A 19 5.10 9.95 -16.66
N ARG A 20 5.20 10.81 -15.64
CA ARG A 20 6.00 12.05 -15.70
C ARG A 20 7.49 11.72 -15.82
N TRP A 21 7.94 10.70 -15.12
CA TRP A 21 9.31 10.18 -15.21
C TRP A 21 9.67 9.73 -16.62
N ALA A 22 8.81 8.93 -17.26
CA ALA A 22 9.00 8.49 -18.65
C ALA A 22 9.01 9.68 -19.61
N LYS A 23 8.02 10.59 -19.51
CA LYS A 23 7.93 11.79 -20.35
C LYS A 23 9.18 12.67 -20.25
N ALA A 24 9.72 12.87 -19.05
CA ALA A 24 10.92 13.67 -18.84
C ALA A 24 12.18 13.07 -19.52
N ARG A 25 12.13 11.78 -19.85
CA ARG A 25 13.22 11.02 -20.52
C ARG A 25 12.93 10.71 -21.98
N GLY A 26 11.86 11.26 -22.55
CA GLY A 26 11.44 10.96 -23.92
C GLY A 26 10.99 9.51 -24.13
N LEU A 27 10.56 8.82 -23.07
CA LEU A 27 10.12 7.44 -23.09
C LEU A 27 8.58 7.34 -23.09
N GLU A 28 8.09 6.20 -23.57
CA GLU A 28 6.68 5.88 -23.49
C GLU A 28 6.21 5.72 -22.02
N PRO A 29 4.97 6.12 -21.66
CA PRO A 29 4.45 5.96 -20.30
C PRO A 29 4.57 4.56 -19.74
N THR A 30 4.55 3.54 -20.60
CA THR A 30 4.70 2.12 -20.28
C THR A 30 6.06 1.82 -19.64
N GLU A 31 7.14 2.49 -20.09
CA GLU A 31 8.47 2.30 -19.54
C GLU A 31 8.56 2.86 -18.10
N GLY A 32 7.85 3.95 -17.81
CA GLY A 32 7.76 4.46 -16.45
C GLY A 32 7.10 3.49 -15.48
N HIS A 33 6.03 2.79 -15.91
CA HIS A 33 5.40 1.76 -15.08
C HIS A 33 6.31 0.53 -14.87
N LYS A 34 7.05 0.11 -15.89
CA LYS A 34 8.03 -0.98 -15.76
C LYS A 34 9.15 -0.59 -14.77
N ALA A 35 9.72 0.59 -14.92
CA ALA A 35 10.73 1.10 -13.98
C ALA A 35 10.16 1.18 -12.54
N GLY A 36 8.91 1.64 -12.39
CA GLY A 36 8.24 1.69 -11.09
C GLY A 36 8.07 0.31 -10.43
N VAL A 37 7.88 -0.76 -11.21
CA VAL A 37 7.83 -2.15 -10.67
C VAL A 37 9.19 -2.58 -10.14
N GLU A 38 10.29 -2.24 -10.82
CA GLU A 38 11.64 -2.54 -10.31
C GLU A 38 11.93 -1.76 -9.02
N THR A 39 11.49 -0.50 -8.94
CA THR A 39 11.54 0.28 -7.69
C THR A 39 10.77 -0.39 -6.56
N VAL A 40 9.57 -0.95 -6.82
CA VAL A 40 8.82 -1.74 -5.81
C VAL A 40 9.69 -2.87 -5.27
N LYS A 41 10.33 -3.67 -6.14
CA LYS A 41 11.16 -4.80 -5.71
C LYS A 41 12.33 -4.35 -4.82
N ASN A 42 13.01 -3.27 -5.20
CA ASN A 42 14.14 -2.72 -4.45
C ASN A 42 13.69 -2.18 -3.08
N ILE A 43 12.61 -1.41 -3.03
CA ILE A 43 12.09 -0.83 -1.79
C ILE A 43 11.53 -1.91 -0.84
N VAL A 44 10.84 -2.92 -1.35
CA VAL A 44 10.37 -4.06 -0.54
C VAL A 44 11.56 -4.81 0.07
N LYS A 45 12.60 -5.05 -0.73
CA LYS A 45 13.84 -5.66 -0.23
C LYS A 45 14.48 -4.80 0.86
N TYR A 46 14.65 -3.52 0.58
CA TYR A 46 15.27 -2.59 1.52
C TYR A 46 14.48 -2.46 2.83
N ALA A 47 13.15 -2.30 2.74
CA ALA A 47 12.26 -2.27 3.90
C ALA A 47 12.44 -3.50 4.81
N TYR A 48 12.52 -4.69 4.22
CA TYR A 48 12.79 -5.92 4.95
C TYR A 48 14.18 -5.90 5.61
N ASP A 49 15.21 -5.47 4.88
CA ASP A 49 16.60 -5.49 5.35
C ASP A 49 16.83 -4.49 6.51
N ILE A 50 16.11 -3.34 6.54
CA ILE A 50 16.17 -2.36 7.64
C ILE A 50 15.28 -2.71 8.84
N GLY A 51 14.48 -3.78 8.76
CA GLY A 51 13.64 -4.26 9.85
C GLY A 51 12.26 -3.60 9.94
N LEU A 52 11.73 -3.01 8.86
CA LEU A 52 10.36 -2.48 8.84
C LEU A 52 9.34 -3.62 9.04
N GLU A 53 8.35 -3.42 9.92
CA GLU A 53 7.35 -4.44 10.21
C GLU A 53 6.22 -4.47 9.17
N TYR A 54 5.78 -3.28 8.68
CA TYR A 54 4.66 -3.16 7.74
C TYR A 54 4.99 -2.16 6.64
N LEU A 55 4.80 -2.58 5.39
CA LEU A 55 4.91 -1.71 4.21
C LEU A 55 3.63 -1.82 3.39
N THR A 56 2.91 -0.72 3.19
CA THR A 56 1.71 -0.69 2.35
C THR A 56 1.93 0.18 1.13
N LEU A 57 1.75 -0.39 -0.06
CA LEU A 57 1.98 0.28 -1.34
C LEU A 57 0.66 0.53 -2.07
N TYR A 58 0.44 1.77 -2.52
CA TYR A 58 -0.73 2.14 -3.32
C TYR A 58 -0.47 1.88 -4.80
N ALA A 59 -0.82 0.68 -5.27
CA ALA A 59 -0.48 0.23 -6.63
C ALA A 59 -1.57 0.54 -7.66
N PHE A 60 -2.87 0.45 -7.29
CA PHE A 60 -3.98 0.72 -8.21
C PHE A 60 -5.21 1.21 -7.44
N SER A 61 -5.62 2.46 -7.69
CA SER A 61 -6.82 3.03 -7.07
C SER A 61 -8.09 2.73 -7.87
N THR A 62 -9.26 2.83 -7.22
CA THR A 62 -10.57 2.72 -7.89
C THR A 62 -10.73 3.75 -9.01
N GLU A 63 -10.12 4.93 -8.90
CA GLU A 63 -10.14 5.97 -9.93
C GLU A 63 -9.29 5.63 -11.15
N ASN A 64 -8.31 4.71 -11.03
CA ASN A 64 -7.40 4.35 -12.12
C ASN A 64 -8.10 3.59 -13.26
N TRP A 65 -9.27 3.01 -13.02
CA TRP A 65 -10.10 2.43 -14.09
C TRP A 65 -10.53 3.45 -15.16
N LYS A 66 -10.50 4.75 -14.83
CA LYS A 66 -10.79 5.84 -15.78
C LYS A 66 -9.64 6.14 -16.74
N ARG A 67 -8.49 5.51 -16.58
CA ARG A 67 -7.34 5.64 -17.49
C ARG A 67 -7.64 4.97 -18.82
N SER A 68 -6.79 5.23 -19.83
CA SER A 68 -6.94 4.56 -21.13
C SER A 68 -6.88 3.04 -20.98
N SER A 69 -7.65 2.33 -21.80
CA SER A 69 -7.67 0.85 -21.80
C SER A 69 -6.27 0.26 -22.04
N VAL A 70 -5.46 0.92 -22.84
CA VAL A 70 -4.06 0.52 -23.10
C VAL A 70 -3.23 0.55 -21.79
N GLU A 71 -3.35 1.62 -21.01
CA GLU A 71 -2.63 1.75 -19.73
C GLU A 71 -3.14 0.74 -18.69
N VAL A 72 -4.47 0.60 -18.57
CA VAL A 72 -5.08 -0.37 -17.64
C VAL A 72 -4.63 -1.80 -17.99
N ASN A 73 -4.71 -2.19 -19.27
CA ASN A 73 -4.29 -3.52 -19.71
C ASN A 73 -2.80 -3.78 -19.44
N LEU A 74 -1.95 -2.76 -19.61
CA LEU A 74 -0.54 -2.89 -19.27
C LEU A 74 -0.35 -3.13 -17.77
N LEU A 75 -1.01 -2.33 -16.92
CA LEU A 75 -0.92 -2.48 -15.47
C LEU A 75 -1.39 -3.87 -15.02
N MET A 76 -2.48 -4.39 -15.62
CA MET A 76 -2.95 -5.76 -15.34
C MET A 76 -1.88 -6.81 -15.70
N LYS A 77 -1.23 -6.68 -16.86
CA LYS A 77 -0.11 -7.57 -17.24
C LYS A 77 1.08 -7.47 -16.29
N LEU A 78 1.40 -6.26 -15.83
CA LEU A 78 2.49 -6.06 -14.86
C LEU A 78 2.15 -6.70 -13.50
N PHE A 79 0.91 -6.58 -13.02
CA PHE A 79 0.46 -7.25 -11.79
C PHE A 79 0.50 -8.77 -11.92
N GLU A 80 0.00 -9.31 -13.04
CA GLU A 80 0.06 -10.75 -13.30
C GLU A 80 1.50 -11.25 -13.27
N LYS A 81 2.39 -10.59 -14.01
CA LYS A 81 3.81 -10.94 -14.04
C LYS A 81 4.47 -10.84 -12.66
N PHE A 82 4.21 -9.76 -11.93
CA PHE A 82 4.74 -9.55 -10.58
C PHE A 82 4.31 -10.66 -9.61
N THR A 83 3.01 -11.02 -9.63
CA THR A 83 2.49 -12.11 -8.79
C THR A 83 3.02 -13.47 -9.21
N ASP A 84 3.17 -13.75 -10.51
CA ASP A 84 3.80 -14.98 -11.02
C ASP A 84 5.27 -15.07 -10.56
N GLU A 85 6.04 -13.98 -10.63
CA GLU A 85 7.44 -13.93 -10.16
C GLU A 85 7.54 -14.23 -8.66
N LEU A 86 6.65 -13.65 -7.84
CA LEU A 86 6.62 -13.92 -6.40
C LEU A 86 6.23 -15.37 -6.06
N LEU A 87 5.30 -15.96 -6.81
CA LEU A 87 4.87 -17.34 -6.61
C LEU A 87 5.97 -18.35 -6.95
N ASN A 88 6.65 -18.13 -8.07
CA ASN A 88 7.65 -19.05 -8.64
C ASN A 88 9.08 -18.75 -8.16
N GLY A 89 9.29 -17.59 -7.53
CA GLY A 89 10.59 -17.22 -6.99
C GLY A 89 10.97 -18.00 -5.75
N ASN A 90 12.29 -18.24 -5.59
CA ASN A 90 12.88 -18.82 -4.37
C ASN A 90 13.15 -17.71 -3.33
N GLU A 91 12.16 -16.87 -3.07
CA GLU A 91 12.30 -15.81 -2.06
C GLU A 91 12.42 -16.43 -0.67
N LYS A 92 13.57 -16.16 -0.02
CA LYS A 92 13.87 -16.68 1.33
C LYS A 92 13.43 -15.71 2.44
N ARG A 93 12.97 -14.50 2.08
CA ARG A 93 12.55 -13.52 3.07
C ARG A 93 11.20 -13.90 3.64
N GLU A 94 11.07 -13.76 4.94
CA GLU A 94 9.82 -13.99 5.68
C GLU A 94 8.87 -12.80 5.54
N VAL A 95 8.38 -12.55 4.30
CA VAL A 95 7.42 -11.49 4.00
C VAL A 95 6.03 -12.09 3.89
N ARG A 96 5.09 -11.62 4.73
CA ARG A 96 3.66 -11.91 4.60
C ARG A 96 3.07 -10.99 3.55
N PHE A 97 2.50 -11.56 2.50
CA PHE A 97 1.84 -10.81 1.42
C PHE A 97 0.35 -10.63 1.71
N ARG A 98 -0.16 -9.42 1.54
CA ARG A 98 -1.58 -9.08 1.69
C ARG A 98 -2.02 -8.13 0.58
N VAL A 99 -3.27 -8.30 0.12
CA VAL A 99 -3.90 -7.36 -0.81
C VAL A 99 -5.08 -6.68 -0.14
N TYR A 100 -5.16 -5.37 -0.27
CA TYR A 100 -6.25 -4.53 0.23
C TYR A 100 -7.01 -3.92 -0.93
N GLY A 101 -8.32 -4.14 -0.96
CA GLY A 101 -9.24 -3.67 -1.99
C GLY A 101 -10.09 -4.78 -2.59
N ASP A 102 -10.95 -4.40 -3.53
CA ASP A 102 -11.84 -5.35 -4.21
C ASP A 102 -11.16 -5.99 -5.42
N ILE A 103 -10.68 -7.22 -5.24
CA ILE A 103 -9.98 -7.98 -6.29
C ILE A 103 -10.94 -8.62 -7.31
N THR A 104 -12.25 -8.56 -7.13
CA THR A 104 -13.22 -9.21 -8.01
C THR A 104 -13.23 -8.62 -9.42
N ALA A 105 -12.78 -7.36 -9.58
CA ALA A 105 -12.64 -6.68 -10.85
C ALA A 105 -11.46 -7.19 -11.72
N PHE A 106 -10.55 -7.98 -11.13
CA PHE A 106 -9.38 -8.51 -11.85
C PHE A 106 -9.67 -9.85 -12.51
N SER A 107 -8.79 -10.25 -13.43
CA SER A 107 -8.91 -11.55 -14.09
C SER A 107 -8.86 -12.72 -13.09
N PRO A 108 -9.52 -13.86 -13.37
CA PRO A 108 -9.46 -15.04 -12.50
C PRO A 108 -8.03 -15.48 -12.17
N LYS A 109 -7.10 -15.32 -13.11
CA LYS A 109 -5.68 -15.64 -12.88
C LYS A 109 -5.03 -14.76 -11.82
N ILE A 110 -5.25 -13.44 -11.90
CA ILE A 110 -4.72 -12.50 -10.89
C ILE A 110 -5.31 -12.80 -9.51
N GLN A 111 -6.63 -13.04 -9.44
CA GLN A 111 -7.30 -13.40 -8.18
C GLN A 111 -6.73 -14.68 -7.58
N ASP A 112 -6.49 -15.71 -8.40
CA ASP A 112 -5.93 -17.00 -7.96
C ASP A 112 -4.49 -16.83 -7.48
N ASN A 113 -3.66 -16.08 -8.21
CA ASN A 113 -2.30 -15.77 -7.80
C ASN A 113 -2.26 -15.06 -6.45
N ILE A 114 -3.11 -14.06 -6.23
CA ILE A 114 -3.21 -13.34 -4.96
C ILE A 114 -3.55 -14.31 -3.83
N ARG A 115 -4.59 -15.13 -3.97
CA ARG A 115 -4.99 -16.11 -2.94
C ARG A 115 -3.85 -17.08 -2.62
N LYS A 116 -3.15 -17.58 -3.64
CA LYS A 116 -1.99 -18.47 -3.46
C LYS A 116 -0.83 -17.80 -2.72
N LEU A 117 -0.53 -16.52 -3.05
CA LEU A 117 0.52 -15.75 -2.37
C LEU A 117 0.17 -15.50 -0.92
N GLU A 118 -1.05 -15.09 -0.62
CA GLU A 118 -1.52 -14.87 0.75
C GLU A 118 -1.45 -16.16 1.56
N GLU A 119 -1.93 -17.28 1.00
CA GLU A 119 -1.87 -18.60 1.68
C GLU A 119 -0.43 -19.07 1.89
N LYS A 120 0.43 -18.99 0.86
CA LYS A 120 1.84 -19.40 0.94
C LYS A 120 2.62 -18.61 2.00
N SER A 121 2.27 -17.33 2.19
CA SER A 121 3.02 -16.41 3.07
C SER A 121 2.36 -16.13 4.42
N LYS A 122 1.19 -16.71 4.72
CA LYS A 122 0.38 -16.36 5.90
C LYS A 122 1.10 -16.53 7.25
N ASN A 123 2.08 -17.43 7.31
CA ASN A 123 2.82 -17.73 8.53
C ASN A 123 4.11 -16.89 8.67
N ASN A 124 4.47 -16.10 7.66
CA ASN A 124 5.61 -15.19 7.71
C ASN A 124 5.32 -14.04 8.67
N LYS A 125 6.31 -13.69 9.52
CA LYS A 125 6.08 -12.76 10.65
C LYS A 125 7.03 -11.56 10.65
N LYS A 126 8.09 -11.57 9.84
CA LYS A 126 9.13 -10.54 9.94
C LYS A 126 8.69 -9.22 9.30
N MET A 127 8.01 -9.26 8.16
CA MET A 127 7.44 -8.07 7.52
C MET A 127 6.11 -8.42 6.85
N THR A 128 5.13 -7.53 6.92
CA THR A 128 3.90 -7.62 6.12
C THR A 128 3.97 -6.61 4.97
N LEU A 129 3.88 -7.10 3.73
CA LEU A 129 3.74 -6.30 2.53
C LEU A 129 2.26 -6.24 2.12
N GLY A 130 1.65 -5.08 2.28
CA GLY A 130 0.31 -4.76 1.82
C GLY A 130 0.33 -4.10 0.44
N ILE A 131 -0.46 -4.59 -0.50
CA ILE A 131 -0.62 -3.99 -1.82
C ILE A 131 -2.07 -3.54 -1.97
N CYS A 132 -2.30 -2.23 -2.07
CA CYS A 132 -3.63 -1.69 -2.35
C CYS A 132 -3.93 -1.81 -3.85
N LEU A 133 -4.87 -2.70 -4.20
CA LEU A 133 -5.33 -2.99 -5.56
C LEU A 133 -6.83 -2.76 -5.69
N ASN A 134 -7.25 -1.98 -6.68
CA ASN A 134 -8.63 -1.53 -6.80
C ASN A 134 -9.16 -1.01 -5.47
N TYR A 135 -8.33 -0.18 -4.85
CA TYR A 135 -8.53 0.34 -3.51
C TYR A 135 -8.91 1.82 -3.55
N GLY A 136 -9.79 2.20 -2.65
CA GLY A 136 -10.08 3.58 -2.30
C GLY A 136 -10.59 3.62 -0.86
N GLY A 137 -10.07 4.53 -0.03
CA GLY A 137 -10.47 4.60 1.38
C GLY A 137 -11.96 4.87 1.58
N ARG A 138 -12.60 5.64 0.67
CA ARG A 138 -14.05 5.85 0.70
C ARG A 138 -14.81 4.59 0.32
N ASP A 139 -14.32 3.83 -0.65
CA ASP A 139 -14.92 2.56 -1.08
C ASP A 139 -14.77 1.50 0.01
N GLU A 140 -13.63 1.47 0.69
CA GLU A 140 -13.38 0.62 1.86
C GLU A 140 -14.36 0.92 2.98
N LEU A 141 -14.53 2.20 3.36
CA LEU A 141 -15.49 2.62 4.39
C LEU A 141 -16.94 2.27 4.01
N LEU A 142 -17.31 2.46 2.74
CA LEU A 142 -18.64 2.07 2.25
C LEU A 142 -18.84 0.56 2.37
N ASN A 143 -17.84 -0.25 2.01
CA ASN A 143 -17.89 -1.70 2.14
C ASN A 143 -17.97 -2.13 3.61
N ALA A 144 -17.15 -1.57 4.49
CA ALA A 144 -17.21 -1.82 5.93
C ALA A 144 -18.59 -1.48 6.51
N THR A 145 -19.15 -0.32 6.13
CA THR A 145 -20.49 0.09 6.56
C THR A 145 -21.57 -0.91 6.13
N LYS A 146 -21.55 -1.38 4.87
CA LYS A 146 -22.50 -2.38 4.39
C LYS A 146 -22.42 -3.69 5.17
N ASN A 147 -21.19 -4.15 5.46
CA ASN A 147 -20.98 -5.38 6.23
C ASN A 147 -21.44 -5.23 7.68
N ILE A 148 -21.18 -4.10 8.33
CA ILE A 148 -21.67 -3.78 9.68
C ILE A 148 -23.20 -3.79 9.70
N VAL A 149 -23.85 -3.11 8.74
CA VAL A 149 -25.32 -3.09 8.65
C VAL A 149 -25.88 -4.50 8.44
N GLN A 150 -25.23 -5.32 7.59
CA GLN A 150 -25.67 -6.69 7.38
C GLN A 150 -25.57 -7.52 8.68
N ASP A 151 -24.46 -7.39 9.43
CA ASP A 151 -24.30 -8.13 10.69
C ASP A 151 -25.24 -7.63 11.79
N VAL A 152 -25.68 -6.36 11.77
CA VAL A 152 -26.75 -5.87 12.64
C VAL A 152 -28.10 -6.49 12.25
N ILE A 153 -28.44 -6.55 10.96
CA ILE A 153 -29.67 -7.18 10.46
C ILE A 153 -29.68 -8.67 10.80
N ASP A 154 -28.55 -9.35 10.69
CA ASP A 154 -28.38 -10.78 11.00
C ASP A 154 -28.37 -11.05 12.53
N GLY A 155 -28.44 -10.01 13.37
CA GLY A 155 -28.39 -10.14 14.83
C GLY A 155 -27.04 -10.53 15.42
N LYS A 156 -25.94 -10.46 14.61
CA LYS A 156 -24.57 -10.77 15.06
C LYS A 156 -23.90 -9.59 15.78
N LEU A 157 -24.38 -8.38 15.55
CA LEU A 157 -23.89 -7.15 16.14
C LEU A 157 -25.06 -6.29 16.60
N GLN A 158 -24.98 -5.68 17.80
CA GLN A 158 -25.94 -4.69 18.23
C GLN A 158 -25.46 -3.29 17.80
N LYS A 159 -26.41 -2.42 17.44
CA LYS A 159 -26.06 -1.07 16.98
C LYS A 159 -25.33 -0.26 18.06
N GLU A 160 -25.65 -0.55 19.34
CA GLU A 160 -25.07 0.08 20.53
C GLU A 160 -23.60 -0.30 20.73
N ASP A 161 -23.14 -1.46 20.16
CA ASP A 161 -21.77 -1.97 20.23
C ASP A 161 -20.90 -1.46 19.08
N ILE A 162 -21.44 -0.62 18.18
CA ILE A 162 -20.67 -0.05 17.08
C ILE A 162 -19.76 1.07 17.62
N THR A 163 -18.46 0.81 17.61
CA THR A 163 -17.40 1.73 18.05
C THR A 163 -16.43 2.03 16.87
N LYS A 164 -15.42 2.86 17.12
CA LYS A 164 -14.32 3.06 16.16
C LYS A 164 -13.57 1.75 15.88
N ASP A 165 -13.36 0.93 16.92
CA ASP A 165 -12.69 -0.37 16.79
C ASP A 165 -13.54 -1.35 15.99
N THR A 166 -14.86 -1.32 16.16
CA THR A 166 -15.78 -2.07 15.30
C THR A 166 -15.57 -1.70 13.84
N ILE A 167 -15.55 -0.39 13.49
CA ILE A 167 -15.31 0.05 12.11
C ILE A 167 -13.97 -0.47 11.62
N SER A 168 -12.89 -0.29 12.39
CA SER A 168 -11.54 -0.76 12.03
C SER A 168 -11.49 -2.26 11.77
N SER A 169 -12.26 -3.08 12.51
CA SER A 169 -12.32 -4.54 12.34
C SER A 169 -13.01 -5.00 11.05
N TYR A 170 -13.74 -4.11 10.36
CA TYR A 170 -14.39 -4.39 9.07
C TYR A 170 -13.62 -3.82 7.88
N LEU A 171 -12.52 -3.07 8.12
CA LEU A 171 -11.66 -2.58 7.03
C LEU A 171 -10.83 -3.71 6.42
N TYR A 172 -10.36 -3.50 5.20
CA TYR A 172 -9.42 -4.42 4.54
C TYR A 172 -8.12 -4.58 5.35
N THR A 173 -7.73 -3.53 6.07
CA THR A 173 -6.48 -3.41 6.86
C THR A 173 -6.63 -3.86 8.31
N LYS A 174 -7.71 -4.52 8.70
CA LYS A 174 -8.04 -4.91 10.08
C LYS A 174 -6.96 -5.67 10.85
N ASP A 175 -6.06 -6.34 10.11
CA ASP A 175 -5.02 -7.21 10.69
C ASP A 175 -3.66 -6.53 10.83
N ILE A 176 -3.57 -5.23 10.54
CA ILE A 176 -2.33 -4.45 10.64
C ILE A 176 -2.57 -3.13 11.37
N PRO A 177 -1.54 -2.55 12.02
CA PRO A 177 -1.66 -1.23 12.64
C PRO A 177 -1.85 -0.14 11.59
N ASP A 178 -2.38 1.01 12.00
CA ASP A 178 -2.42 2.22 11.20
C ASP A 178 -1.00 2.66 10.79
N PRO A 179 -0.82 3.31 9.61
CA PRO A 179 0.51 3.77 9.20
C PRO A 179 1.03 4.90 10.07
N ASP A 180 2.28 4.77 10.50
CA ASP A 180 3.00 5.83 11.20
C ASP A 180 3.43 6.94 10.27
N LEU A 181 3.85 6.57 9.06
CA LEU A 181 4.36 7.46 8.03
C LEU A 181 3.72 7.16 6.68
N ILE A 182 3.25 8.19 5.99
CA ILE A 182 2.84 8.11 4.59
C ILE A 182 3.79 8.93 3.73
N ILE A 183 4.37 8.29 2.73
CA ILE A 183 5.26 8.90 1.75
C ILE A 183 4.51 9.04 0.42
N ARG A 184 4.57 10.23 -0.21
CA ARG A 184 4.11 10.41 -1.58
C ARG A 184 5.14 11.12 -2.41
N THR A 185 5.55 10.49 -3.50
CA THR A 185 6.49 11.04 -4.48
C THR A 185 5.83 12.04 -5.44
N SER A 186 6.64 12.76 -6.21
CA SER A 186 6.19 13.52 -7.40
C SER A 186 5.63 14.91 -7.11
N ASN A 187 6.01 15.55 -5.99
CA ASN A 187 5.58 16.91 -5.59
C ASN A 187 4.06 17.09 -5.52
N GLU A 188 3.34 16.04 -5.09
CA GLU A 188 1.89 16.05 -4.96
C GLU A 188 1.51 15.92 -3.49
N TYR A 189 0.92 16.98 -2.92
CA TYR A 189 0.66 17.13 -1.49
C TYR A 189 -0.79 16.76 -1.13
N ARG A 190 -1.17 15.51 -1.39
CA ARG A 190 -2.51 14.96 -1.10
C ARG A 190 -2.46 13.44 -0.95
N LEU A 191 -3.42 12.84 -0.24
CA LEU A 191 -3.50 11.40 -0.02
C LEU A 191 -4.24 10.64 -1.14
N SER A 192 -5.04 11.33 -1.93
CA SER A 192 -5.78 10.75 -3.07
C SER A 192 -6.55 9.49 -2.71
N ASN A 193 -7.34 9.54 -1.63
CA ASN A 193 -8.17 8.43 -1.18
C ASN A 193 -7.38 7.20 -0.68
N PHE A 194 -6.10 7.38 -0.33
CA PHE A 194 -5.25 6.33 0.24
C PHE A 194 -5.39 6.28 1.76
N LEU A 195 -5.74 5.12 2.31
CA LEU A 195 -5.83 4.83 3.74
C LEU A 195 -6.56 5.94 4.54
N THR A 196 -7.74 6.35 4.05
CA THR A 196 -8.46 7.55 4.55
C THR A 196 -8.81 7.46 6.04
N TRP A 197 -9.19 6.30 6.54
CA TRP A 197 -9.47 6.07 7.96
C TRP A 197 -8.18 5.97 8.76
N GLN A 198 -7.24 5.18 8.27
CA GLN A 198 -6.03 4.78 8.97
C GLN A 198 -4.99 5.89 9.07
N SER A 199 -5.03 6.90 8.17
CA SER A 199 -4.02 7.97 8.11
C SER A 199 -4.22 9.11 9.11
N THR A 200 -5.21 9.01 9.99
CA THR A 200 -5.64 10.10 10.88
C THR A 200 -4.51 10.71 11.72
N TYR A 201 -3.56 9.89 12.15
CA TYR A 201 -2.39 10.32 12.93
C TYR A 201 -1.05 10.01 12.25
N SER A 202 -1.08 9.65 10.97
CA SER A 202 0.15 9.43 10.21
C SER A 202 0.91 10.73 9.99
N GLU A 203 2.24 10.68 10.12
CA GLU A 203 3.10 11.72 9.60
C GLU A 203 3.14 11.64 8.08
N LEU A 204 3.19 12.80 7.41
CA LEU A 204 3.23 12.87 5.95
C LEU A 204 4.61 13.37 5.50
N TYR A 205 5.20 12.67 4.53
CA TYR A 205 6.46 13.05 3.92
C TYR A 205 6.33 13.11 2.39
N PHE A 206 6.76 14.21 1.82
CA PHE A 206 6.70 14.50 0.39
C PHE A 206 8.11 14.82 -0.11
N PRO A 207 8.87 13.82 -0.64
CA PRO A 207 10.20 14.06 -1.15
C PRO A 207 10.18 15.04 -2.32
N GLU A 208 11.01 16.07 -2.26
CA GLU A 208 11.08 17.11 -3.29
C GLU A 208 11.73 16.57 -4.56
N ASN A 209 11.09 16.81 -5.71
CA ASN A 209 11.60 16.49 -7.05
C ASN A 209 11.93 15.01 -7.28
N VAL A 210 11.36 14.09 -6.49
CA VAL A 210 11.54 12.66 -6.63
C VAL A 210 10.28 12.03 -7.24
N MET A 211 10.38 11.43 -8.41
CA MET A 211 9.35 10.59 -9.00
C MET A 211 9.52 9.14 -8.57
N TRP A 212 8.42 8.36 -8.55
CA TRP A 212 8.48 7.00 -8.02
C TRP A 212 9.62 6.13 -8.59
N PRO A 213 9.90 6.08 -9.91
CA PRO A 213 11.02 5.28 -10.41
C PRO A 213 12.41 5.71 -9.90
N ASP A 214 12.56 6.93 -9.41
CA ASP A 214 13.81 7.45 -8.84
C ASP A 214 13.82 7.40 -7.29
N PHE A 215 12.79 6.83 -6.66
CA PHE A 215 12.72 6.66 -5.21
C PHE A 215 13.55 5.45 -4.78
N ASP A 216 14.70 5.70 -4.19
CA ASP A 216 15.67 4.70 -3.77
C ASP A 216 15.75 4.54 -2.23
N GLU A 217 16.69 3.72 -1.80
CA GLU A 217 16.98 3.46 -0.38
C GLU A 217 17.35 4.76 0.37
N LEU A 218 18.11 5.65 -0.27
CA LEU A 218 18.51 6.93 0.32
C LEU A 218 17.30 7.84 0.56
N GLN A 219 16.35 7.85 -0.36
CA GLN A 219 15.11 8.63 -0.21
C GLN A 219 14.24 8.06 0.92
N MET A 220 14.21 6.74 1.08
CA MET A 220 13.51 6.08 2.17
C MET A 220 14.17 6.40 3.52
N ASP A 221 15.50 6.38 3.60
CA ASP A 221 16.24 6.78 4.81
C ASP A 221 15.93 8.22 5.22
N LYS A 222 15.95 9.17 4.27
CA LYS A 222 15.58 10.56 4.54
C LYS A 222 14.16 10.70 5.10
N ALA A 223 13.20 9.94 4.55
CA ALA A 223 11.83 9.96 5.04
C ALA A 223 11.73 9.45 6.49
N ILE A 224 12.45 8.38 6.81
CA ILE A 224 12.51 7.80 8.17
C ILE A 224 13.23 8.76 9.13
N GLU A 225 14.34 9.37 8.73
CA GLU A 225 15.05 10.36 9.54
C GLU A 225 14.18 11.57 9.85
N GLU A 226 13.43 12.08 8.88
CA GLU A 226 12.49 13.19 9.11
C GLU A 226 11.35 12.79 10.04
N TYR A 227 10.83 11.57 9.94
CA TYR A 227 9.85 11.03 10.87
C TYR A 227 10.41 11.00 12.31
N ILE A 228 11.62 10.48 12.52
CA ILE A 228 12.26 10.37 13.84
C ILE A 228 12.49 11.73 14.50
N LYS A 229 12.75 12.78 13.71
CA LYS A 229 12.94 14.16 14.21
C LYS A 229 11.64 14.80 14.71
N ARG A 230 10.47 14.30 14.28
CA ARG A 230 9.18 14.90 14.65
C ARG A 230 8.73 14.47 16.03
N ASN A 231 8.15 15.42 16.76
CA ASN A 231 7.53 15.14 18.06
C ASN A 231 6.05 14.86 17.87
N ARG A 232 5.65 13.60 17.97
CA ARG A 232 4.25 13.15 17.78
C ARG A 232 3.45 13.41 19.06
N ARG A 233 2.53 14.36 19.02
CA ARG A 233 1.75 14.80 20.19
C ARG A 233 0.36 14.12 20.31
N PHE A 234 -0.14 13.47 19.29
CA PHE A 234 -1.45 12.77 19.25
C PHE A 234 -2.61 13.59 19.84
N GLY A 235 -2.58 14.93 19.67
CA GLY A 235 -3.58 15.84 20.23
C GLY A 235 -3.40 16.17 21.74
N GLY A 236 -2.32 15.71 22.37
CA GLY A 236 -1.92 16.08 23.72
C GLY A 236 -0.92 17.25 23.76
N ASN A 237 -0.69 17.82 24.97
CA ASN A 237 0.28 18.91 25.21
C ASN A 237 1.72 18.39 25.17
#